data_9ce1f8b851a96df7102089bb5c1c8ef7
#
_entry.id   9ce1f8b851a96df7102089bb5c1c8ef7
#
_cell.length_a   1.000
_cell.length_b   1.000
_cell.length_c   1.000
_cell.angle_alpha   90.00
_cell.angle_beta   90.00
_cell.angle_gamma   90.00
#
_symmetry.space_group_name_H-M   'P 1'
#
loop_
_entity.id
_entity.type
_entity.pdbx_description
1 polymer ?
#
loop_
_entity_poly.entity_id
_entity_poly.type
_entity_poly.pdbx_seq_one_letter_code
_entity_poly.pdbx_strand_id
1 'polypeptide(L)'
;MRLHLAAGILAMTALLGGCAGERELEGSPVSSASTEEAIDPAADAEAVRTVFERYRTEAGAQNGAAVPALISPDTIAHYDQVVNLARTAGPAEVAQAGMMDRLMIARMRVETPPDFDTMDGAGLLVYGVDEGMIDAAALEGNTLGEVRIEGDRAYAPMLVEGEPAGADWEFVRTDGGWTFDLAAGFPLVNEALRQVAVDGDMTEDEFIFTAVEMVTGSPVDASVWDVPTA
;
A
#
# COMPACT_ATOMS: atom_id res chain seq x y z
N MET A 1 30.31 -15.66 10.84
CA MET A 1 31.13 -15.90 9.65
C MET A 1 30.78 -14.81 8.65
N ARG A 2 31.67 -13.82 8.54
CA ARG A 2 31.45 -12.61 7.74
C ARG A 2 31.82 -12.93 6.28
N LEU A 3 30.94 -12.69 5.32
CA LEU A 3 31.29 -12.64 3.91
C LEU A 3 31.11 -11.22 3.40
N HIS A 4 32.23 -10.55 3.19
CA HIS A 4 32.35 -9.35 2.38
C HIS A 4 32.35 -9.75 0.91
N LEU A 5 31.56 -9.08 0.08
CA LEU A 5 31.86 -9.03 -1.35
C LEU A 5 31.86 -7.59 -1.81
N ALA A 6 32.98 -7.25 -2.46
CA ALA A 6 33.38 -5.91 -2.83
C ALA A 6 32.91 -5.51 -4.25
N ALA A 7 32.68 -4.23 -4.40
CA ALA A 7 32.98 -3.29 -5.48
C ALA A 7 33.18 -3.81 -6.92
N GLY A 8 32.49 -3.14 -7.85
CA GLY A 8 32.81 -3.11 -9.26
C GLY A 8 32.37 -1.79 -9.88
N ILE A 9 33.29 -0.83 -9.91
CA ILE A 9 33.22 0.44 -10.63
C ILE A 9 33.43 0.13 -12.12
N LEU A 10 32.60 0.70 -13.01
CA LEU A 10 33.01 0.95 -14.38
C LEU A 10 32.49 2.31 -14.85
N ALA A 11 33.39 3.26 -14.93
CA ALA A 11 33.28 4.53 -15.62
C ALA A 11 33.47 4.32 -17.12
N MET A 12 32.65 4.95 -17.95
CA MET A 12 32.97 5.12 -19.36
C MET A 12 32.56 6.53 -19.82
N THR A 13 33.56 7.35 -19.90
CA THR A 13 33.62 8.65 -20.58
C THR A 13 33.78 8.43 -22.10
N ALA A 14 33.02 9.11 -22.93
CA ALA A 14 33.44 9.44 -24.27
C ALA A 14 32.81 10.74 -24.75
N LEU A 15 33.68 11.60 -25.22
CA LEU A 15 33.60 12.97 -25.68
C LEU A 15 33.24 13.10 -27.17
N LEU A 16 32.94 14.38 -27.54
CA LEU A 16 33.06 15.03 -28.86
C LEU A 16 31.89 14.81 -29.83
N GLY A 17 31.37 15.78 -30.47
CA GLY A 17 31.70 17.13 -30.87
C GLY A 17 30.78 17.60 -31.99
N GLY A 18 30.39 18.84 -31.97
CA GLY A 18 30.57 19.88 -32.91
C GLY A 18 29.65 19.93 -34.15
N CYS A 19 28.99 20.97 -34.33
CA CYS A 19 29.07 21.98 -35.39
C CYS A 19 27.74 22.66 -35.66
N ALA A 20 27.88 23.97 -35.80
CA ALA A 20 26.86 24.98 -36.04
C ALA A 20 26.12 24.86 -37.38
N GLY A 21 24.91 25.40 -37.38
CA GLY A 21 24.12 25.67 -38.60
C GLY A 21 22.94 26.55 -38.24
N GLU A 22 23.17 27.90 -38.32
CA GLU A 22 22.10 28.91 -38.27
C GLU A 22 21.19 28.77 -39.49
N ARG A 23 19.88 28.69 -39.26
CA ARG A 23 18.87 29.15 -40.23
C ARG A 23 17.69 29.72 -39.47
N GLU A 24 17.60 31.04 -39.48
CA GLU A 24 16.37 31.78 -39.21
C GLU A 24 15.29 31.35 -40.20
N LEU A 25 14.13 30.96 -39.71
CA LEU A 25 12.86 31.08 -40.41
C LEU A 25 11.83 31.56 -39.40
N GLU A 26 11.42 32.83 -39.57
CA GLU A 26 10.26 33.41 -38.95
C GLU A 26 9.01 32.60 -39.31
N GLY A 27 8.32 32.12 -38.32
CA GLY A 27 7.01 31.53 -38.41
C GLY A 27 6.41 31.53 -37.01
N SER A 28 5.61 32.53 -36.67
CA SER A 28 4.83 32.56 -35.46
C SER A 28 3.86 31.38 -35.45
N PRO A 29 3.97 30.43 -34.51
CA PRO A 29 2.85 29.60 -34.14
C PRO A 29 2.14 30.26 -32.98
N VAL A 30 0.85 30.49 -33.14
CA VAL A 30 -0.06 30.72 -32.03
C VAL A 30 0.03 29.46 -31.15
N SER A 31 0.87 29.54 -30.12
CA SER A 31 0.99 28.52 -29.10
C SER A 31 -0.22 28.66 -28.20
N SER A 32 -1.20 27.79 -28.39
CA SER A 32 -2.11 27.43 -27.32
C SER A 32 -1.25 26.71 -26.27
N ALA A 33 -0.65 27.46 -25.38
CA ALA A 33 0.01 26.91 -24.21
C ALA A 33 -1.10 26.36 -23.33
N SER A 34 -1.35 25.06 -23.46
CA SER A 34 -1.77 24.28 -22.31
C SER A 34 -0.66 24.48 -21.28
N THR A 35 -0.97 25.15 -20.20
CA THR A 35 -0.07 25.24 -19.05
C THR A 35 0.03 23.82 -18.48
N GLU A 36 0.95 23.01 -19.00
CA GLU A 36 1.46 21.88 -18.27
C GLU A 36 2.06 22.51 -17.01
N GLU A 37 1.39 22.30 -15.90
CA GLU A 37 1.87 22.70 -14.59
C GLU A 37 3.26 22.07 -14.45
N ALA A 38 4.29 22.90 -14.39
CA ALA A 38 5.67 22.42 -14.38
C ALA A 38 5.83 21.55 -13.13
N ILE A 39 6.09 20.25 -13.33
CA ILE A 39 6.37 19.30 -12.26
C ILE A 39 7.59 19.84 -11.50
N ASP A 40 7.38 20.23 -10.24
CA ASP A 40 8.46 20.56 -9.31
C ASP A 40 8.74 19.32 -8.45
N PRO A 41 9.77 18.52 -8.75
CA PRO A 41 10.04 17.28 -8.04
C PRO A 41 10.30 17.49 -6.53
N ALA A 42 10.76 18.67 -6.12
CA ALA A 42 11.01 18.97 -4.72
C ALA A 42 9.68 19.24 -3.98
N ALA A 43 8.78 19.98 -4.59
CA ALA A 43 7.44 20.23 -4.06
C ALA A 43 6.63 18.92 -4.02
N ASP A 44 6.75 18.08 -5.04
CA ASP A 44 6.12 16.75 -5.07
C ASP A 44 6.63 15.82 -3.98
N ALA A 45 7.95 15.76 -3.78
CA ALA A 45 8.54 14.95 -2.72
C ALA A 45 8.07 15.40 -1.32
N GLU A 46 7.89 16.70 -1.11
CA GLU A 46 7.35 17.22 0.15
C GLU A 46 5.86 16.89 0.30
N ALA A 47 5.07 16.97 -0.77
CA ALA A 47 3.67 16.57 -0.76
C ALA A 47 3.50 15.08 -0.43
N VAL A 48 4.35 14.20 -1.00
CA VAL A 48 4.38 12.77 -0.68
C VAL A 48 4.67 12.55 0.81
N ARG A 49 5.69 13.22 1.38
CA ARG A 49 5.97 13.13 2.81
C ARG A 49 4.79 13.59 3.66
N THR A 50 4.15 14.68 3.25
CA THR A 50 2.98 15.23 3.95
C THR A 50 1.82 14.23 3.99
N VAL A 51 1.52 13.56 2.87
CA VAL A 51 0.47 12.54 2.81
C VAL A 51 0.79 11.37 3.73
N PHE A 52 2.03 10.87 3.70
CA PHE A 52 2.45 9.77 4.56
C PHE A 52 2.36 10.11 6.05
N GLU A 53 2.85 11.28 6.46
CA GLU A 53 2.77 11.72 7.86
C GLU A 53 1.32 11.96 8.32
N ARG A 54 0.46 12.46 7.43
CA ARG A 54 -0.97 12.57 7.74
C ARG A 54 -1.60 11.19 7.92
N TYR A 55 -1.33 10.25 7.02
CA TYR A 55 -1.79 8.87 7.15
C TYR A 55 -1.38 8.27 8.50
N ARG A 56 -0.10 8.37 8.87
CA ARG A 56 0.41 7.88 10.16
C ARG A 56 -0.30 8.52 11.34
N THR A 57 -0.49 9.82 11.28
CA THR A 57 -1.14 10.59 12.36
C THR A 57 -2.60 10.18 12.52
N GLU A 58 -3.37 10.17 11.43
CA GLU A 58 -4.80 9.86 11.46
C GLU A 58 -5.06 8.39 11.81
N ALA A 59 -4.29 7.46 11.23
CA ALA A 59 -4.43 6.05 11.53
C ALA A 59 -3.98 5.73 12.97
N GLY A 60 -2.90 6.32 13.45
CA GLY A 60 -2.44 6.16 14.84
C GLY A 60 -3.39 6.78 15.87
N ALA A 61 -4.15 7.81 15.49
CA ALA A 61 -5.20 8.40 16.30
C ALA A 61 -6.56 7.67 16.20
N GLN A 62 -6.64 6.57 15.44
CA GLN A 62 -7.88 5.85 15.14
C GLN A 62 -8.97 6.77 14.53
N ASN A 63 -8.57 7.72 13.69
CA ASN A 63 -9.46 8.63 12.97
C ASN A 63 -9.75 8.08 11.56
N GLY A 64 -10.48 6.97 11.48
CA GLY A 64 -10.76 6.28 10.22
C GLY A 64 -11.42 7.17 9.18
N ALA A 65 -12.30 8.07 9.59
CA ALA A 65 -12.99 8.97 8.66
C ALA A 65 -12.06 9.88 7.84
N ALA A 66 -10.85 10.17 8.33
CA ALA A 66 -9.87 11.01 7.64
C ALA A 66 -8.97 10.24 6.67
N VAL A 67 -8.88 8.92 6.79
CA VAL A 67 -7.89 8.10 6.09
C VAL A 67 -8.19 7.86 4.61
N PRO A 68 -9.43 7.57 4.15
CA PRO A 68 -9.69 7.26 2.75
C PRO A 68 -9.25 8.35 1.75
N ALA A 69 -9.31 9.61 2.15
CA ALA A 69 -8.85 10.73 1.30
C ALA A 69 -7.33 10.76 1.08
N LEU A 70 -6.56 10.00 1.85
CA LEU A 70 -5.10 9.91 1.79
C LEU A 70 -4.63 8.67 1.00
N ILE A 71 -5.54 7.76 0.66
CA ILE A 71 -5.26 6.44 0.11
C ILE A 71 -5.56 6.40 -1.39
N SER A 72 -4.75 5.65 -2.14
CA SER A 72 -4.90 5.52 -3.58
C SER A 72 -6.25 4.90 -3.97
N PRO A 73 -6.83 5.30 -5.12
CA PRO A 73 -8.02 4.65 -5.65
C PRO A 73 -7.84 3.15 -5.86
N ASP A 74 -6.64 2.71 -6.24
CA ASP A 74 -6.32 1.29 -6.45
C ASP A 74 -6.41 0.50 -5.15
N THR A 75 -5.91 1.04 -4.05
CA THR A 75 -6.07 0.44 -2.71
C THR A 75 -7.53 0.37 -2.29
N ILE A 76 -8.30 1.42 -2.50
CA ILE A 76 -9.74 1.42 -2.19
C ILE A 76 -10.47 0.36 -3.01
N ALA A 77 -10.18 0.28 -4.32
CA ALA A 77 -10.77 -0.74 -5.20
C ALA A 77 -10.37 -2.17 -4.80
N HIS A 78 -9.14 -2.38 -4.29
CA HIS A 78 -8.72 -3.66 -3.73
C HIS A 78 -9.57 -4.03 -2.51
N TYR A 79 -9.78 -3.10 -1.58
CA TYR A 79 -10.62 -3.34 -0.41
C TYR A 79 -12.10 -3.58 -0.77
N ASP A 80 -12.62 -2.93 -1.83
CA ASP A 80 -13.94 -3.26 -2.39
C ASP A 80 -14.04 -4.74 -2.79
N GLN A 81 -13.00 -5.27 -3.42
CA GLN A 81 -12.94 -6.69 -3.79
C GLN A 81 -12.90 -7.58 -2.54
N VAL A 82 -12.11 -7.23 -1.52
CA VAL A 82 -12.04 -7.98 -0.26
C VAL A 82 -13.40 -8.03 0.43
N VAL A 83 -14.10 -6.90 0.54
CA VAL A 83 -15.45 -6.83 1.12
C VAL A 83 -16.43 -7.69 0.32
N ASN A 84 -16.38 -7.62 -1.01
CA ASN A 84 -17.24 -8.44 -1.86
C ASN A 84 -16.98 -9.94 -1.66
N LEU A 85 -15.70 -10.35 -1.60
CA LEU A 85 -15.32 -11.75 -1.31
C LEU A 85 -15.81 -12.18 0.08
N ALA A 86 -15.71 -11.30 1.08
CA ALA A 86 -16.20 -11.59 2.43
C ALA A 86 -17.70 -11.89 2.46
N ARG A 87 -18.50 -11.23 1.60
CA ARG A 87 -19.95 -11.41 1.53
C ARG A 87 -20.38 -12.61 0.71
N THR A 88 -19.66 -12.93 -0.37
CA THR A 88 -20.22 -13.79 -1.42
C THR A 88 -19.39 -15.02 -1.77
N ALA A 89 -18.09 -14.98 -1.47
CA ALA A 89 -17.17 -16.01 -1.93
C ALA A 89 -17.26 -17.30 -1.10
N GLY A 90 -17.16 -18.42 -1.80
CA GLY A 90 -16.99 -19.73 -1.17
C GLY A 90 -15.49 -20.09 -0.97
N PRO A 91 -15.20 -21.28 -0.39
CA PRO A 91 -13.82 -21.69 -0.05
C PRO A 91 -12.86 -21.65 -1.24
N ALA A 92 -13.31 -22.04 -2.42
CA ALA A 92 -12.46 -22.10 -3.62
C ALA A 92 -12.06 -20.72 -4.15
N GLU A 93 -12.91 -19.69 -3.96
CA GLU A 93 -12.61 -18.31 -4.35
C GLU A 93 -11.74 -17.63 -3.31
N VAL A 94 -12.06 -17.80 -2.02
CA VAL A 94 -11.26 -17.27 -0.92
C VAL A 94 -9.82 -17.82 -0.97
N ALA A 95 -9.63 -19.09 -1.34
CA ALA A 95 -8.30 -19.69 -1.47
C ALA A 95 -7.43 -19.06 -2.57
N GLN A 96 -7.99 -18.26 -3.50
CA GLN A 96 -7.22 -17.52 -4.51
C GLN A 96 -6.73 -16.16 -3.99
N ALA A 97 -7.28 -15.67 -2.90
CA ALA A 97 -6.89 -14.40 -2.30
C ALA A 97 -5.54 -14.50 -1.56
N GLY A 98 -4.87 -13.37 -1.41
CA GLY A 98 -3.66 -13.28 -0.60
C GLY A 98 -3.92 -13.58 0.87
N MET A 99 -2.87 -13.93 1.61
CA MET A 99 -3.00 -14.31 3.01
C MET A 99 -3.56 -13.17 3.87
N MET A 100 -3.16 -11.92 3.58
CA MET A 100 -3.71 -10.72 4.23
C MET A 100 -5.21 -10.56 3.95
N ASP A 101 -5.62 -10.74 2.70
CA ASP A 101 -7.03 -10.63 2.31
C ASP A 101 -7.87 -11.72 2.97
N ARG A 102 -7.37 -12.97 3.01
CA ARG A 102 -8.03 -14.09 3.69
C ARG A 102 -8.20 -13.83 5.18
N LEU A 103 -7.21 -13.24 5.82
CA LEU A 103 -7.28 -12.84 7.21
C LEU A 103 -8.37 -11.78 7.43
N MET A 104 -8.43 -10.75 6.56
CA MET A 104 -9.48 -9.74 6.61
C MET A 104 -10.88 -10.33 6.35
N ILE A 105 -11.02 -11.22 5.36
CA ILE A 105 -12.26 -11.91 5.05
C ILE A 105 -12.74 -12.72 6.26
N ALA A 106 -11.86 -13.55 6.86
CA ALA A 106 -12.19 -14.35 8.03
C ALA A 106 -12.64 -13.47 9.19
N ARG A 107 -11.89 -12.39 9.48
CA ARG A 107 -12.24 -11.47 10.55
C ARG A 107 -13.61 -10.82 10.33
N MET A 108 -13.88 -10.28 9.13
CA MET A 108 -15.19 -9.67 8.81
C MET A 108 -16.34 -10.67 8.96
N ARG A 109 -16.14 -11.93 8.60
CA ARG A 109 -17.18 -12.97 8.73
C ARG A 109 -17.46 -13.35 10.18
N VAL A 110 -16.43 -13.31 11.05
CA VAL A 110 -16.57 -13.59 12.48
C VAL A 110 -17.17 -12.41 13.24
N GLU A 111 -16.69 -11.19 12.99
CA GLU A 111 -17.13 -10.00 13.72
C GLU A 111 -18.41 -9.38 13.17
N THR A 112 -18.70 -9.58 11.89
CA THR A 112 -19.83 -8.95 11.19
C THR A 112 -19.89 -7.44 11.47
N PRO A 113 -19.00 -6.62 10.87
CA PRO A 113 -18.93 -5.18 11.15
C PRO A 113 -20.28 -4.49 11.00
N PRO A 114 -20.52 -3.35 11.67
CA PRO A 114 -21.65 -2.50 11.36
C PRO A 114 -21.74 -2.18 9.88
N ASP A 115 -22.94 -2.19 9.32
CA ASP A 115 -23.20 -1.92 7.90
C ASP A 115 -22.47 -2.86 6.91
N PHE A 116 -22.06 -4.07 7.37
CA PHE A 116 -21.34 -5.04 6.55
C PHE A 116 -21.99 -5.26 5.18
N ASP A 117 -23.33 -5.31 5.11
CA ASP A 117 -24.05 -5.55 3.87
C ASP A 117 -23.89 -4.43 2.83
N THR A 118 -23.61 -3.20 3.26
CA THR A 118 -23.48 -2.02 2.40
C THR A 118 -22.09 -1.41 2.41
N MET A 119 -21.17 -1.94 3.23
CA MET A 119 -19.80 -1.47 3.34
C MET A 119 -19.10 -1.51 1.97
N ASP A 120 -18.35 -0.51 1.64
CA ASP A 120 -17.43 -0.46 0.51
C ASP A 120 -15.96 -0.53 0.97
N GLY A 121 -15.02 -0.44 0.04
CA GLY A 121 -13.59 -0.49 0.37
C GLY A 121 -13.13 0.67 1.25
N ALA A 122 -13.70 1.85 1.07
CA ALA A 122 -13.44 2.99 1.95
C ALA A 122 -13.99 2.72 3.36
N GLY A 123 -15.19 2.13 3.45
CA GLY A 123 -15.80 1.72 4.71
C GLY A 123 -14.98 0.67 5.44
N LEU A 124 -14.42 -0.32 4.72
CA LEU A 124 -13.51 -1.31 5.33
C LEU A 124 -12.26 -0.65 5.91
N LEU A 125 -11.68 0.31 5.18
CA LEU A 125 -10.52 1.04 5.66
C LEU A 125 -10.84 1.87 6.91
N VAL A 126 -11.98 2.58 6.92
CA VAL A 126 -12.45 3.32 8.09
C VAL A 126 -12.62 2.37 9.28
N TYR A 127 -13.34 1.27 9.09
CA TYR A 127 -13.55 0.27 10.13
C TYR A 127 -12.22 -0.26 10.68
N GLY A 128 -11.28 -0.65 9.79
CA GLY A 128 -9.99 -1.17 10.21
C GLY A 128 -9.15 -0.17 11.03
N VAL A 129 -9.23 1.11 10.71
CA VAL A 129 -8.54 2.16 11.46
C VAL A 129 -9.23 2.41 12.80
N ASP A 130 -10.55 2.54 12.83
CA ASP A 130 -11.31 2.85 14.05
C ASP A 130 -11.23 1.70 15.08
N GLU A 131 -11.19 0.44 14.61
CA GLU A 131 -11.00 -0.74 15.45
C GLU A 131 -9.53 -1.04 15.81
N GLY A 132 -8.61 -0.13 15.44
CA GLY A 132 -7.19 -0.28 15.79
C GLY A 132 -6.52 -1.51 15.15
N MET A 133 -6.97 -1.92 13.95
CA MET A 133 -6.35 -3.02 13.21
C MET A 133 -4.95 -2.65 12.70
N ILE A 134 -4.62 -1.37 12.69
CA ILE A 134 -3.30 -0.85 12.35
C ILE A 134 -2.55 -0.60 13.65
N ASP A 135 -1.44 -1.32 13.85
CA ASP A 135 -0.62 -1.16 15.04
C ASP A 135 0.04 0.22 15.08
N ALA A 136 -0.31 1.03 16.09
CA ALA A 136 0.24 2.37 16.26
C ALA A 136 1.78 2.34 16.44
N ALA A 137 2.33 1.32 17.12
CA ALA A 137 3.78 1.19 17.28
C ALA A 137 4.46 0.86 15.95
N ALA A 138 3.83 0.04 15.09
CA ALA A 138 4.33 -0.21 13.74
C ALA A 138 4.29 1.07 12.88
N LEU A 139 3.26 1.91 13.03
CA LEU A 139 3.20 3.20 12.36
C LEU A 139 4.31 4.16 12.80
N GLU A 140 4.62 4.21 14.10
CA GLU A 140 5.69 5.07 14.62
C GLU A 140 7.07 4.63 14.12
N GLY A 141 7.33 3.33 14.07
CA GLY A 141 8.60 2.77 13.60
C GLY A 141 8.83 2.90 12.09
N ASN A 142 7.76 3.07 11.32
CA ASN A 142 7.83 3.14 9.86
C ASN A 142 8.01 4.58 9.39
N THR A 143 9.07 4.84 8.60
CA THR A 143 9.37 6.15 8.03
C THR A 143 9.72 6.04 6.54
N LEU A 144 9.81 7.20 5.86
CA LEU A 144 10.23 7.28 4.46
C LEU A 144 11.73 7.55 4.36
N GLY A 145 12.38 6.85 3.43
CA GLY A 145 13.67 7.27 2.90
C GLY A 145 13.56 8.43 1.91
N GLU A 146 14.54 8.56 1.01
CA GLU A 146 14.53 9.59 -0.02
C GLU A 146 13.43 9.33 -1.05
N VAL A 147 12.54 10.31 -1.23
CA VAL A 147 11.43 10.22 -2.19
C VAL A 147 11.93 10.43 -3.60
N ARG A 148 11.61 9.52 -4.50
CA ARG A 148 11.85 9.60 -5.94
C ARG A 148 10.52 9.78 -6.67
N ILE A 149 10.45 10.77 -7.55
CA ILE A 149 9.28 11.08 -8.37
C ILE A 149 9.49 10.51 -9.77
N GLU A 150 8.54 9.69 -10.24
CA GLU A 150 8.55 9.05 -11.55
C GLU A 150 7.20 9.28 -12.26
N GLY A 151 7.00 10.46 -12.83
CA GLY A 151 5.74 10.86 -13.44
C GLY A 151 4.63 10.98 -12.39
N ASP A 152 3.58 10.19 -12.54
CA ASP A 152 2.44 10.15 -11.61
C ASP A 152 2.61 9.14 -10.46
N ARG A 153 3.79 8.58 -10.32
CA ARG A 153 4.16 7.70 -9.20
C ARG A 153 5.33 8.26 -8.41
N ALA A 154 5.36 7.97 -7.13
CA ALA A 154 6.50 8.25 -6.27
C ALA A 154 6.83 7.02 -5.45
N TYR A 155 8.12 6.86 -5.17
CA TYR A 155 8.67 5.74 -4.43
C TYR A 155 9.59 6.26 -3.33
N ALA A 156 9.53 5.65 -2.17
CA ALA A 156 10.46 5.96 -1.09
C ALA A 156 10.84 4.69 -0.34
N PRO A 157 12.15 4.43 -0.08
CA PRO A 157 12.54 3.29 0.72
C PRO A 157 11.77 3.24 2.04
N MET A 158 11.19 2.07 2.32
CA MET A 158 10.57 1.78 3.61
C MET A 158 11.67 1.63 4.65
N LEU A 159 11.61 2.47 5.67
CA LEU A 159 12.51 2.36 6.82
C LEU A 159 11.72 1.89 8.03
N VAL A 160 12.19 0.83 8.67
CA VAL A 160 11.66 0.32 9.95
C VAL A 160 12.71 0.60 11.02
N GLU A 161 12.35 1.41 12.02
CA GLU A 161 13.28 1.88 13.05
C GLU A 161 14.56 2.53 12.48
N GLY A 162 14.43 3.17 11.31
CA GLY A 162 15.52 3.84 10.60
C GLY A 162 16.36 2.93 9.69
N GLU A 163 16.11 1.63 9.66
CA GLU A 163 16.81 0.67 8.81
C GLU A 163 15.99 0.29 7.58
N PRO A 164 16.62 0.16 6.37
CA PRO A 164 15.89 -0.22 5.16
C PRO A 164 15.24 -1.60 5.27
N ALA A 165 13.94 -1.68 5.00
CA ALA A 165 13.18 -2.93 5.00
C ALA A 165 13.30 -3.74 3.68
N GLY A 166 14.01 -3.22 2.69
CA GLY A 166 14.20 -3.89 1.39
C GLY A 166 13.02 -3.73 0.42
N ALA A 167 12.10 -2.83 0.71
CA ALA A 167 10.97 -2.47 -0.14
C ALA A 167 10.78 -0.94 -0.16
N ASP A 168 10.03 -0.46 -1.13
CA ASP A 168 9.63 0.94 -1.21
C ASP A 168 8.15 1.10 -0.81
N TRP A 169 7.83 2.22 -0.18
CA TRP A 169 6.48 2.76 -0.13
C TRP A 169 6.14 3.38 -1.49
N GLU A 170 4.93 3.19 -1.95
CA GLU A 170 4.46 3.71 -3.23
C GLU A 170 3.36 4.75 -3.04
N PHE A 171 3.36 5.76 -3.93
CA PHE A 171 2.37 6.83 -3.95
C PHE A 171 1.93 7.08 -5.38
N VAL A 172 0.68 7.48 -5.54
CA VAL A 172 0.06 7.78 -6.84
C VAL A 172 -0.47 9.20 -6.85
N ARG A 173 -0.21 9.92 -7.92
CA ARG A 173 -0.78 11.25 -8.15
C ARG A 173 -2.21 11.10 -8.68
N THR A 174 -3.12 11.82 -8.08
CA THR A 174 -4.52 11.96 -8.51
C THR A 174 -4.84 13.43 -8.78
N ASP A 175 -6.03 13.74 -9.27
CA ASP A 175 -6.49 15.13 -9.43
C ASP A 175 -6.50 15.90 -8.11
N GLY A 176 -6.61 15.21 -6.98
CA GLY A 176 -6.60 15.78 -5.61
C GLY A 176 -5.21 15.91 -5.00
N GLY A 177 -4.16 15.52 -5.70
CA GLY A 177 -2.78 15.49 -5.20
C GLY A 177 -2.24 14.08 -5.02
N TRP A 178 -1.18 13.92 -4.23
CA TRP A 178 -0.59 12.61 -3.95
C TRP A 178 -1.43 11.81 -2.97
N THR A 179 -1.50 10.48 -3.20
CA THR A 179 -2.18 9.51 -2.33
C THR A 179 -1.26 8.31 -2.08
N PHE A 180 -1.43 7.67 -0.94
CA PHE A 180 -0.60 6.54 -0.52
C PHE A 180 -1.16 5.21 -1.05
N ASP A 181 -0.35 4.43 -1.75
CA ASP A 181 -0.74 3.13 -2.31
C ASP A 181 -0.36 1.98 -1.35
N LEU A 182 -1.26 1.68 -0.42
CA LEU A 182 -1.06 0.60 0.56
C LEU A 182 -1.02 -0.77 -0.13
N ALA A 183 -1.82 -0.97 -1.18
CA ALA A 183 -1.94 -2.27 -1.84
C ALA A 183 -0.64 -2.69 -2.53
N ALA A 184 0.20 -1.75 -2.93
CA ALA A 184 1.53 -2.04 -3.47
C ALA A 184 2.42 -2.81 -2.47
N GLY A 185 2.21 -2.63 -1.16
CA GLY A 185 2.93 -3.35 -0.09
C GLY A 185 2.39 -4.75 0.22
N PHE A 186 1.19 -5.12 -0.23
CA PHE A 186 0.56 -6.38 0.15
C PHE A 186 1.33 -7.65 -0.26
N PRO A 187 2.03 -7.71 -1.41
CA PRO A 187 2.87 -8.87 -1.70
C PRO A 187 3.93 -9.14 -0.64
N LEU A 188 4.58 -8.09 -0.11
CA LEU A 188 5.56 -8.21 0.96
C LEU A 188 4.91 -8.68 2.27
N VAL A 189 3.75 -8.10 2.63
CA VAL A 189 2.98 -8.50 3.82
C VAL A 189 2.55 -9.96 3.72
N ASN A 190 2.04 -10.39 2.56
CA ASN A 190 1.64 -11.78 2.33
C ASN A 190 2.79 -12.76 2.53
N GLU A 191 3.99 -12.40 2.03
CA GLU A 191 5.18 -13.24 2.22
C GLU A 191 5.61 -13.29 3.69
N ALA A 192 5.60 -12.17 4.38
CA ALA A 192 5.92 -12.10 5.80
C ALA A 192 4.95 -12.95 6.65
N LEU A 193 3.65 -12.88 6.37
CA LEU A 193 2.64 -13.69 7.06
C LEU A 193 2.83 -15.20 6.79
N ARG A 194 3.15 -15.60 5.55
CA ARG A 194 3.47 -16.99 5.22
C ARG A 194 4.70 -17.47 6.00
N GLN A 195 5.74 -16.64 6.09
CA GLN A 195 6.93 -17.01 6.84
C GLN A 195 6.63 -17.21 8.32
N VAL A 196 5.80 -16.36 8.93
CA VAL A 196 5.36 -16.54 10.33
C VAL A 196 4.60 -17.85 10.51
N ALA A 197 3.71 -18.22 9.59
CA ALA A 197 2.99 -19.49 9.63
C ALA A 197 3.98 -20.67 9.56
N VAL A 198 4.94 -20.63 8.62
CA VAL A 198 5.97 -21.67 8.47
C VAL A 198 6.84 -21.81 9.74
N ASP A 199 7.30 -20.69 10.29
CA ASP A 199 8.12 -20.68 11.50
C ASP A 199 7.36 -21.21 12.73
N GLY A 200 6.03 -21.09 12.69
CA GLY A 200 5.12 -21.65 13.72
C GLY A 200 4.69 -23.10 13.47
N ASP A 201 5.25 -23.79 12.45
CA ASP A 201 4.80 -25.13 12.02
C ASP A 201 3.28 -25.18 11.72
N MET A 202 2.69 -24.11 11.23
CA MET A 202 1.26 -23.97 10.88
C MET A 202 1.04 -23.94 9.38
N THR A 203 -0.10 -24.43 8.92
CA THR A 203 -0.64 -24.11 7.61
C THR A 203 -1.14 -22.66 7.59
N GLU A 204 -1.34 -22.09 6.40
CA GLU A 204 -1.91 -20.73 6.26
C GLU A 204 -3.29 -20.63 6.96
N ASP A 205 -4.15 -21.65 6.81
CA ASP A 205 -5.45 -21.68 7.44
C ASP A 205 -5.36 -21.72 8.98
N GLU A 206 -4.51 -22.58 9.52
CA GLU A 206 -4.31 -22.66 10.97
C GLU A 206 -3.79 -21.35 11.55
N PHE A 207 -2.88 -20.69 10.83
CA PHE A 207 -2.40 -19.36 11.21
C PHE A 207 -3.54 -18.34 11.23
N ILE A 208 -4.34 -18.27 10.14
CA ILE A 208 -5.45 -17.32 10.02
C ILE A 208 -6.48 -17.57 11.14
N PHE A 209 -6.87 -18.83 11.36
CA PHE A 209 -7.84 -19.16 12.41
C PHE A 209 -7.33 -18.73 13.77
N THR A 210 -6.08 -19.08 14.10
CA THR A 210 -5.45 -18.70 15.38
C THR A 210 -5.38 -17.18 15.54
N ALA A 211 -4.99 -16.46 14.49
CA ALA A 211 -4.89 -14.99 14.52
C ALA A 211 -6.25 -14.34 14.74
N VAL A 212 -7.29 -14.81 14.02
CA VAL A 212 -8.65 -14.28 14.17
C VAL A 212 -9.23 -14.63 15.54
N GLU A 213 -9.07 -15.87 16.03
CA GLU A 213 -9.49 -16.24 17.39
C GLU A 213 -8.84 -15.37 18.47
N MET A 214 -7.55 -15.08 18.32
CA MET A 214 -6.80 -14.25 19.28
C MET A 214 -7.37 -12.83 19.38
N VAL A 215 -7.78 -12.26 18.24
CA VAL A 215 -8.30 -10.88 18.18
C VAL A 215 -9.76 -10.81 18.58
N THR A 216 -10.59 -11.77 18.11
CA THR A 216 -12.05 -11.73 18.29
C THR A 216 -12.51 -12.44 19.57
N GLY A 217 -11.69 -13.33 20.11
CA GLY A 217 -12.07 -14.22 21.22
C GLY A 217 -13.10 -15.29 20.84
N SER A 218 -13.42 -15.44 19.56
CA SER A 218 -14.38 -16.41 19.04
C SER A 218 -13.66 -17.59 18.38
N PRO A 219 -14.07 -18.85 18.61
CA PRO A 219 -13.50 -19.99 17.90
C PRO A 219 -13.69 -19.87 16.39
N VAL A 220 -12.66 -20.17 15.62
CA VAL A 220 -12.66 -20.11 14.15
C VAL A 220 -12.20 -21.45 13.59
N ASP A 221 -12.94 -21.96 12.62
CA ASP A 221 -12.60 -23.18 11.90
C ASP A 221 -12.86 -23.02 10.38
N ALA A 222 -12.68 -24.07 9.62
CA ALA A 222 -12.82 -24.04 8.16
C ALA A 222 -14.21 -23.60 7.66
N SER A 223 -15.24 -23.61 8.51
CA SER A 223 -16.58 -23.12 8.13
C SER A 223 -16.61 -21.60 7.91
N VAL A 224 -15.61 -20.86 8.39
CA VAL A 224 -15.47 -19.44 8.10
C VAL A 224 -15.29 -19.17 6.59
N TRP A 225 -14.88 -20.16 5.83
CA TRP A 225 -14.75 -20.06 4.38
C TRP A 225 -16.04 -20.35 3.61
N ASP A 226 -17.07 -20.90 4.26
CA ASP A 226 -18.36 -21.16 3.61
C ASP A 226 -19.02 -19.82 3.19
N VAL A 227 -19.85 -19.90 2.14
CA VAL A 227 -20.62 -18.72 1.71
C VAL A 227 -21.51 -18.27 2.87
N PRO A 228 -21.44 -17.00 3.30
CA PRO A 228 -22.33 -16.52 4.35
C PRO A 228 -23.79 -16.74 4.01
N THR A 229 -24.55 -17.28 4.96
CA THR A 229 -26.00 -17.42 4.81
C THR A 229 -26.67 -16.14 5.31
N ALA A 230 -27.51 -15.54 4.44
CA ALA A 230 -28.30 -14.35 4.76
C ALA A 230 -29.27 -14.62 5.93
#